data_61f099f0968de1aa0083a0a6b91e32b2
#
_entry.id   61f099f0968de1aa0083a0a6b91e32b2
#
_cell.length_a   1.000
_cell.length_b   1.000
_cell.length_c   1.000
_cell.angle_alpha   90.00
_cell.angle_beta   90.00
_cell.angle_gamma   90.00
#
_symmetry.space_group_name_H-M   'P 1'
#
loop_
_entity.id
_entity.type
_entity.pdbx_description
1 polymer ?
#
loop_
_entity_poly.entity_id
_entity_poly.type
_entity_poly.pdbx_seq_one_letter_code
_entity_poly.pdbx_strand_id
1 'polypeptide(L)'
;MASTDTGTDAKKDGSSAAGESQDVQDTHDLAGLEAGLDALESAQAGRTPLRETLIRKALPPITAVALVLVVWQLLVWAEVAPDYKLPSPSAVWDEVTNAWRQGTLLDYIWTSVSRGLLGFLMALAIGTPLGLLVARVKFVRAAVGPILSGLQSLPSVAWVPPAVLWLGLNNSMMYAVILLGAVPSIANGLVAGIDQIPPLFLRAGRTLGATGLRGAWHIVMPGALPGYLAGLKQGWAFSWRSLMAAEIIASSPDLGVGLGQLLENGRNNASISQVFLAIFLILLVGIAIDLLLFSPLERRVLRGRGLLVTR
;
A
#
# COMPACT_ATOMS: atom_id res chain seq x y z
N MET A 1 -31.37 32.55 -88.25
CA MET A 1 -30.82 33.89 -88.02
C MET A 1 -30.03 33.84 -86.75
N ALA A 2 -28.75 33.69 -86.86
CA ALA A 2 -27.69 34.65 -86.59
C ALA A 2 -27.64 34.99 -85.08
N SER A 3 -26.61 35.01 -84.35
CA SER A 3 -25.15 34.97 -84.59
C SER A 3 -24.48 34.94 -83.25
N THR A 4 -23.40 34.18 -83.08
CA THR A 4 -22.07 34.64 -82.59
C THR A 4 -22.06 35.39 -81.24
N ASP A 5 -21.15 35.23 -80.29
CA ASP A 5 -19.73 35.11 -80.42
C ASP A 5 -19.06 34.90 -78.99
N THR A 6 -18.08 34.13 -79.02
CA THR A 6 -16.74 34.20 -78.37
C THR A 6 -16.54 34.81 -77.00
N GLY A 7 -15.78 34.12 -76.26
CA GLY A 7 -14.63 34.56 -75.42
C GLY A 7 -14.90 34.62 -73.94
N THR A 8 -14.19 34.06 -73.05
CA THR A 8 -12.73 33.92 -72.94
C THR A 8 -12.42 32.98 -71.76
N ASP A 9 -11.73 31.93 -72.00
CA ASP A 9 -10.90 31.25 -71.01
C ASP A 9 -9.86 32.18 -70.44
N ALA A 10 -9.80 32.32 -69.15
CA ALA A 10 -8.59 32.64 -68.40
C ALA A 10 -8.93 33.10 -66.95
N LYS A 11 -9.25 32.18 -66.05
CA LYS A 11 -9.02 32.40 -64.59
C LYS A 11 -9.27 31.15 -63.79
N LYS A 12 -8.37 30.15 -63.85
CA LYS A 12 -8.45 28.98 -63.04
C LYS A 12 -7.11 28.42 -62.57
N ASP A 13 -6.04 29.19 -62.63
CA ASP A 13 -4.71 28.69 -62.19
C ASP A 13 -4.11 29.38 -60.92
N GLY A 14 -4.86 30.30 -60.31
CA GLY A 14 -4.35 30.98 -59.08
C GLY A 14 -4.76 30.38 -57.74
N SER A 15 -5.72 29.44 -57.72
CA SER A 15 -6.27 28.93 -56.45
C SER A 15 -5.58 27.65 -55.93
N SER A 16 -4.91 26.89 -56.79
CA SER A 16 -4.24 25.66 -56.40
C SER A 16 -2.87 25.88 -55.73
N ALA A 17 -2.12 26.88 -56.20
CA ALA A 17 -0.80 27.18 -55.68
C ALA A 17 -0.79 27.85 -54.30
N ALA A 18 -1.88 28.53 -53.92
CA ALA A 18 -2.01 29.17 -52.60
C ALA A 18 -2.42 28.16 -51.51
N GLY A 19 -3.16 27.12 -51.86
CA GLY A 19 -3.53 26.03 -50.91
C GLY A 19 -2.34 25.11 -50.60
N GLU A 20 -1.54 24.80 -51.60
CA GLU A 20 -0.36 23.93 -51.46
C GLU A 20 0.78 24.59 -50.65
N SER A 21 0.93 25.91 -50.73
CA SER A 21 1.91 26.66 -49.91
C SER A 21 1.46 26.83 -48.46
N GLN A 22 0.16 26.88 -48.15
CA GLN A 22 -0.35 26.90 -46.75
C GLN A 22 -0.22 25.54 -46.10
N ASP A 23 -0.56 24.45 -46.77
CA ASP A 23 -0.39 23.08 -46.23
C ASP A 23 1.07 22.73 -45.93
N VAL A 24 2.02 23.20 -46.75
CA VAL A 24 3.46 22.99 -46.51
C VAL A 24 3.97 23.86 -45.36
N GLN A 25 3.40 25.03 -45.13
CA GLN A 25 3.75 25.90 -44.02
C GLN A 25 3.21 25.35 -42.68
N ASP A 26 1.96 24.88 -42.67
CA ASP A 26 1.34 24.26 -41.51
C ASP A 26 2.04 22.95 -41.09
N THR A 27 2.49 22.13 -42.03
CA THR A 27 3.28 20.92 -41.73
C THR A 27 4.68 21.24 -41.19
N HIS A 28 5.28 22.35 -41.63
CA HIS A 28 6.59 22.79 -41.12
C HIS A 28 6.48 23.38 -39.71
N ASP A 29 5.39 24.08 -39.40
CA ASP A 29 5.10 24.62 -38.07
C ASP A 29 4.76 23.48 -37.07
N LEU A 30 4.02 22.44 -37.49
CA LEU A 30 3.75 21.25 -36.69
C LEU A 30 5.02 20.47 -36.39
N ALA A 31 5.90 20.27 -37.36
CA ALA A 31 7.19 19.61 -37.14
C ALA A 31 8.11 20.43 -36.20
N GLY A 32 8.05 21.76 -36.26
CA GLY A 32 8.75 22.66 -35.34
C GLY A 32 8.20 22.58 -33.91
N LEU A 33 6.88 22.46 -33.76
CA LEU A 33 6.22 22.25 -32.46
C LEU A 33 6.52 20.86 -31.87
N GLU A 34 6.50 19.82 -32.69
CA GLU A 34 6.88 18.46 -32.25
C GLU A 34 8.35 18.39 -31.82
N ALA A 35 9.26 18.98 -32.58
CA ALA A 35 10.66 19.08 -32.21
C ALA A 35 10.88 19.92 -30.94
N GLY A 36 10.08 20.97 -30.73
CA GLY A 36 10.07 21.76 -29.50
C GLY A 36 9.55 20.97 -28.29
N LEU A 37 8.50 20.16 -28.47
CA LEU A 37 7.96 19.27 -27.43
C LEU A 37 8.96 18.16 -27.08
N ASP A 38 9.58 17.51 -28.07
CA ASP A 38 10.63 16.50 -27.87
C ASP A 38 11.89 17.10 -27.19
N ALA A 39 12.23 18.35 -27.50
CA ALA A 39 13.32 19.05 -26.82
C ALA A 39 12.98 19.39 -25.37
N LEU A 40 11.72 19.72 -25.06
CA LEU A 40 11.25 19.92 -23.68
C LEU A 40 11.16 18.62 -22.91
N GLU A 41 10.71 17.53 -23.54
CA GLU A 41 10.73 16.19 -22.92
C GLU A 41 12.15 15.70 -22.67
N SER A 42 13.07 15.88 -23.61
CA SER A 42 14.46 15.50 -23.43
C SER A 42 15.20 16.40 -22.42
N ALA A 43 14.85 17.68 -22.31
CA ALA A 43 15.37 18.58 -21.26
C ALA A 43 14.85 18.21 -19.87
N GLN A 44 13.60 17.71 -19.75
CA GLN A 44 13.06 17.17 -18.50
C GLN A 44 13.60 15.79 -18.16
N ALA A 45 14.05 15.01 -19.15
CA ALA A 45 14.74 13.73 -18.97
C ALA A 45 16.22 13.87 -18.58
N GLY A 46 16.70 15.09 -18.29
CA GLY A 46 18.02 15.33 -17.72
C GLY A 46 18.20 14.45 -16.48
N ARG A 47 19.09 13.48 -16.59
CA ARG A 47 19.46 12.52 -15.53
C ARG A 47 19.79 13.30 -14.27
N THR A 48 18.83 13.41 -13.34
CA THR A 48 19.13 13.90 -12.00
C THR A 48 20.24 13.03 -11.44
N PRO A 49 21.38 13.60 -11.02
CA PRO A 49 22.50 12.79 -10.53
C PRO A 49 21.98 11.92 -9.38
N LEU A 50 22.36 10.64 -9.38
CA LEU A 50 21.93 9.66 -8.38
C LEU A 50 22.07 10.20 -6.94
N ARG A 51 23.07 11.05 -6.71
CA ARG A 51 23.30 11.73 -5.44
C ARG A 51 22.15 12.68 -5.06
N GLU A 52 21.64 13.49 -5.96
CA GLU A 52 20.51 14.39 -5.67
C GLU A 52 19.22 13.63 -5.42
N THR A 53 18.99 12.56 -6.18
CA THR A 53 17.83 11.69 -5.96
C THR A 53 17.91 10.96 -4.62
N LEU A 54 19.10 10.50 -4.23
CA LEU A 54 19.34 9.86 -2.94
C LEU A 54 19.15 10.85 -1.80
N ILE A 55 19.73 12.05 -1.90
CA ILE A 55 19.60 13.11 -0.91
C ILE A 55 18.15 13.54 -0.77
N ARG A 56 17.44 13.82 -1.86
CA ARG A 56 16.05 14.23 -1.82
C ARG A 56 15.10 13.18 -1.24
N LYS A 57 15.39 11.89 -1.41
CA LYS A 57 14.55 10.80 -0.88
C LYS A 57 14.93 10.35 0.52
N ALA A 58 16.21 10.35 0.87
CA ALA A 58 16.69 9.87 2.16
C ALA A 58 16.78 11.00 3.23
N LEU A 59 17.06 12.24 2.82
CA LEU A 59 17.22 13.35 3.77
C LEU A 59 15.94 13.61 4.61
N PRO A 60 14.71 13.70 4.03
CA PRO A 60 13.53 13.99 4.83
C PRO A 60 13.24 12.96 5.93
N PRO A 61 13.26 11.64 5.68
CA PRO A 61 13.03 10.68 6.76
C PRO A 61 14.17 10.65 7.79
N ILE A 62 15.43 10.85 7.38
CA ILE A 62 16.57 10.92 8.31
C ILE A 62 16.45 12.15 9.21
N THR A 63 16.13 13.31 8.65
CA THR A 63 15.94 14.54 9.45
C THR A 63 14.74 14.41 10.39
N ALA A 64 13.67 13.76 9.99
CA ALA A 64 12.53 13.51 10.87
C ALA A 64 12.91 12.61 12.05
N VAL A 65 13.62 11.51 11.80
CA VAL A 65 14.10 10.61 12.87
C VAL A 65 15.08 11.34 13.78
N ALA A 66 16.05 12.09 13.23
CA ALA A 66 17.00 12.86 14.00
C ALA A 66 16.30 13.91 14.88
N LEU A 67 15.30 14.61 14.34
CA LEU A 67 14.51 15.58 15.10
C LEU A 67 13.79 14.92 16.29
N VAL A 68 13.15 13.77 16.06
CA VAL A 68 12.47 13.01 17.13
C VAL A 68 13.47 12.60 18.22
N LEU A 69 14.64 12.08 17.84
CA LEU A 69 15.68 11.69 18.81
C LEU A 69 16.23 12.90 19.59
N VAL A 70 16.44 14.04 18.92
CA VAL A 70 16.89 15.28 19.57
C VAL A 70 15.83 15.78 20.56
N VAL A 71 14.56 15.84 20.14
CA VAL A 71 13.46 16.25 21.04
C VAL A 71 13.37 15.31 22.23
N TRP A 72 13.44 14.00 22.01
CA TRP A 72 13.44 13.02 23.09
C TRP A 72 14.60 13.22 24.06
N GLN A 73 15.82 13.37 23.54
CA GLN A 73 17.00 13.60 24.39
C GLN A 73 16.92 14.94 25.17
N LEU A 74 16.36 15.99 24.57
CA LEU A 74 16.13 17.27 25.25
C LEU A 74 15.11 17.13 26.39
N LEU A 75 14.04 16.35 26.19
CA LEU A 75 13.06 16.07 27.25
C LEU A 75 13.66 15.30 28.43
N VAL A 76 14.59 14.37 28.13
CA VAL A 76 15.33 13.64 29.17
C VAL A 76 16.27 14.58 29.92
N TRP A 77 17.04 15.44 29.24
CA TRP A 77 17.94 16.40 29.87
C TRP A 77 17.22 17.50 30.68
N ALA A 78 16.00 17.87 30.22
CA ALA A 78 15.16 18.82 30.93
C ALA A 78 14.45 18.20 32.16
N GLU A 79 14.70 16.89 32.44
CA GLU A 79 14.09 16.14 33.56
C GLU A 79 12.57 16.27 33.64
N VAL A 80 11.91 16.35 32.43
CA VAL A 80 10.45 16.52 32.34
C VAL A 80 9.71 15.37 33.01
N ALA A 81 10.33 14.17 33.01
CA ALA A 81 9.81 12.98 33.67
C ALA A 81 10.95 12.15 34.26
N PRO A 82 10.73 11.46 35.38
CA PRO A 82 11.74 10.57 35.95
C PRO A 82 12.05 9.37 35.02
N ASP A 83 13.25 8.81 35.12
CA ASP A 83 13.77 7.76 34.22
C ASP A 83 12.87 6.54 34.09
N TYR A 84 12.11 6.19 35.14
CA TYR A 84 11.14 5.09 35.11
C TYR A 84 9.88 5.40 34.29
N LYS A 85 9.70 6.65 33.80
CA LYS A 85 8.61 7.04 32.91
C LYS A 85 9.10 7.38 31.50
N LEU A 86 10.28 7.99 31.40
CA LEU A 86 10.89 8.38 30.14
C LEU A 86 12.35 7.94 30.13
N PRO A 87 12.68 6.76 29.56
CA PRO A 87 14.04 6.28 29.52
C PRO A 87 14.86 7.12 28.56
N SER A 88 16.18 7.20 28.78
CA SER A 88 17.08 7.82 27.83
C SER A 88 17.22 6.97 26.56
N PRO A 89 17.48 7.56 25.38
CA PRO A 89 17.78 6.82 24.16
C PRO A 89 18.94 5.82 24.34
N SER A 90 19.94 6.14 25.18
CA SER A 90 21.03 5.22 25.51
C SER A 90 20.56 3.99 26.27
N ALA A 91 19.67 4.14 27.27
CA ALA A 91 19.12 3.01 28.01
C ALA A 91 18.33 2.04 27.11
N VAL A 92 17.59 2.57 26.13
CA VAL A 92 16.90 1.73 25.14
C VAL A 92 17.90 1.05 24.21
N TRP A 93 18.99 1.74 23.82
CA TRP A 93 20.06 1.15 23.01
C TRP A 93 20.79 0.02 23.75
N ASP A 94 21.01 0.18 25.05
CA ASP A 94 21.59 -0.88 25.90
C ASP A 94 20.70 -2.14 25.90
N GLU A 95 19.37 -1.98 25.96
CA GLU A 95 18.44 -3.12 25.82
C GLU A 95 18.53 -3.78 24.45
N VAL A 96 18.66 -3.01 23.34
CA VAL A 96 18.90 -3.54 21.99
C VAL A 96 20.16 -4.39 21.96
N THR A 97 21.27 -3.86 22.50
CA THR A 97 22.58 -4.53 22.49
C THR A 97 22.58 -5.78 23.38
N ASN A 98 21.87 -5.74 24.50
CA ASN A 98 21.71 -6.88 25.40
C ASN A 98 20.91 -8.00 24.74
N ALA A 99 19.75 -7.68 24.14
CA ALA A 99 18.93 -8.65 23.40
C ALA A 99 19.68 -9.25 22.19
N TRP A 100 20.51 -8.42 21.53
CA TRP A 100 21.38 -8.89 20.42
C TRP A 100 22.45 -9.86 20.93
N ARG A 101 23.16 -9.52 22.01
CA ARG A 101 24.20 -10.40 22.59
C ARG A 101 23.65 -11.73 23.12
N GLN A 102 22.41 -11.70 23.61
CA GLN A 102 21.70 -12.90 24.06
C GLN A 102 21.15 -13.73 22.89
N GLY A 103 21.19 -13.22 21.66
CA GLY A 103 20.62 -13.88 20.47
C GLY A 103 19.09 -13.86 20.40
N THR A 104 18.40 -13.22 21.35
CA THR A 104 16.94 -13.25 21.47
C THR A 104 16.24 -12.23 20.57
N LEU A 105 16.94 -11.17 20.12
CA LEU A 105 16.35 -10.09 19.33
C LEU A 105 15.69 -10.59 18.02
N LEU A 106 16.42 -11.43 17.29
CA LEU A 106 15.92 -11.99 16.03
C LEU A 106 14.79 -13.00 16.27
N ASP A 107 14.82 -13.73 17.37
CA ASP A 107 13.76 -14.67 17.73
C ASP A 107 12.45 -13.95 18.02
N TYR A 108 12.49 -12.82 18.74
CA TYR A 108 11.31 -11.98 18.98
C TYR A 108 10.69 -11.47 17.69
N ILE A 109 11.54 -10.95 16.78
CA ILE A 109 11.10 -10.45 15.47
C ILE A 109 10.52 -11.60 14.63
N TRP A 110 11.24 -12.71 14.53
CA TRP A 110 10.82 -13.85 13.70
C TRP A 110 9.52 -14.48 14.18
N THR A 111 9.36 -14.62 15.49
CA THR A 111 8.14 -15.16 16.10
C THR A 111 6.91 -14.36 15.71
N SER A 112 6.95 -13.03 15.84
CA SER A 112 5.81 -12.18 15.46
C SER A 112 5.65 -12.06 13.94
N VAL A 113 6.74 -11.95 13.17
CA VAL A 113 6.67 -11.83 11.71
C VAL A 113 6.09 -13.10 11.09
N SER A 114 6.54 -14.27 11.54
CA SER A 114 6.03 -15.55 11.02
C SER A 114 4.55 -15.75 11.29
N ARG A 115 4.08 -15.41 12.50
CA ARG A 115 2.65 -15.42 12.86
C ARG A 115 1.84 -14.42 12.05
N GLY A 116 2.33 -13.18 11.97
CA GLY A 116 1.67 -12.13 11.20
C GLY A 116 1.54 -12.47 9.71
N LEU A 117 2.61 -13.01 9.13
CA LEU A 117 2.62 -13.44 7.73
C LEU A 117 1.66 -14.61 7.50
N LEU A 118 1.72 -15.64 8.34
CA LEU A 118 0.82 -16.79 8.21
C LEU A 118 -0.64 -16.37 8.38
N GLY A 119 -0.96 -15.57 9.41
CA GLY A 119 -2.32 -15.05 9.63
C GLY A 119 -2.79 -14.18 8.47
N PHE A 120 -1.93 -13.35 7.89
CA PHE A 120 -2.24 -12.55 6.71
C PHE A 120 -2.48 -13.40 5.47
N LEU A 121 -1.68 -14.45 5.23
CA LEU A 121 -1.89 -15.38 4.12
C LEU A 121 -3.22 -16.14 4.26
N MET A 122 -3.58 -16.54 5.47
CA MET A 122 -4.91 -17.12 5.75
C MET A 122 -6.02 -16.10 5.47
N ALA A 123 -5.85 -14.86 5.90
CA ALA A 123 -6.80 -13.78 5.63
C ALA A 123 -6.93 -13.48 4.13
N LEU A 124 -5.83 -13.55 3.39
CA LEU A 124 -5.81 -13.42 1.93
C LEU A 124 -6.60 -14.55 1.25
N ALA A 125 -6.38 -15.79 1.69
CA ALA A 125 -7.05 -16.98 1.17
C ALA A 125 -8.57 -16.96 1.39
N ILE A 126 -9.05 -16.34 2.47
CA ILE A 126 -10.48 -16.21 2.80
C ILE A 126 -11.05 -14.92 2.25
N GLY A 127 -10.38 -13.79 2.43
CA GLY A 127 -10.86 -12.45 2.09
C GLY A 127 -10.99 -12.23 0.58
N THR A 128 -10.09 -12.83 -0.22
CA THR A 128 -10.13 -12.68 -1.68
C THR A 128 -11.35 -13.37 -2.31
N PRO A 129 -11.64 -14.65 -2.05
CA PRO A 129 -12.87 -15.28 -2.53
C PRO A 129 -14.14 -14.60 -2.00
N LEU A 130 -14.15 -14.19 -0.72
CA LEU A 130 -15.26 -13.48 -0.12
C LEU A 130 -15.52 -12.14 -0.81
N GLY A 131 -14.46 -11.34 -1.03
CA GLY A 131 -14.56 -10.07 -1.74
C GLY A 131 -15.05 -10.22 -3.18
N LEU A 132 -14.59 -11.27 -3.88
CA LEU A 132 -15.08 -11.58 -5.23
C LEU A 132 -16.55 -11.98 -5.23
N LEU A 133 -16.99 -12.75 -4.25
CA LEU A 133 -18.38 -13.15 -4.08
C LEU A 133 -19.28 -11.94 -3.79
N VAL A 134 -18.87 -11.09 -2.84
CA VAL A 134 -19.57 -9.84 -2.49
C VAL A 134 -19.66 -8.89 -3.69
N ALA A 135 -18.59 -8.77 -4.47
CA ALA A 135 -18.59 -7.89 -5.64
C ALA A 135 -19.50 -8.40 -6.77
N ARG A 136 -19.67 -9.73 -6.89
CA ARG A 136 -20.42 -10.35 -8.00
C ARG A 136 -21.89 -10.60 -7.73
N VAL A 137 -22.25 -10.89 -6.49
CA VAL A 137 -23.61 -11.30 -6.11
C VAL A 137 -24.28 -10.17 -5.35
N LYS A 138 -25.23 -9.48 -5.98
CA LYS A 138 -25.94 -8.34 -5.41
C LYS A 138 -26.57 -8.64 -4.03
N PHE A 139 -27.16 -9.82 -3.88
CA PHE A 139 -27.76 -10.25 -2.61
C PHE A 139 -26.71 -10.38 -1.52
N VAL A 140 -25.57 -11.03 -1.82
CA VAL A 140 -24.45 -11.18 -0.86
C VAL A 140 -23.88 -9.81 -0.51
N ARG A 141 -23.76 -8.93 -1.49
CA ARG A 141 -23.28 -7.56 -1.26
C ARG A 141 -24.19 -6.78 -0.32
N ALA A 142 -25.50 -6.87 -0.51
CA ALA A 142 -26.46 -6.20 0.36
C ALA A 142 -26.47 -6.76 1.80
N ALA A 143 -26.30 -8.08 1.94
CA ALA A 143 -26.30 -8.75 3.23
C ALA A 143 -24.97 -8.65 3.97
N VAL A 144 -23.85 -8.95 3.31
CA VAL A 144 -22.52 -9.10 3.93
C VAL A 144 -21.73 -7.80 3.91
N GLY A 145 -21.93 -6.92 2.91
CA GLY A 145 -21.21 -5.66 2.79
C GLY A 145 -21.25 -4.79 4.06
N PRO A 146 -22.43 -4.50 4.63
CA PRO A 146 -22.54 -3.74 5.88
C PRO A 146 -21.83 -4.42 7.05
N ILE A 147 -21.85 -5.76 7.12
CA ILE A 147 -21.20 -6.55 8.17
C ILE A 147 -19.68 -6.39 8.06
N LEU A 148 -19.11 -6.53 6.85
CA LEU A 148 -17.68 -6.33 6.63
C LEU A 148 -17.23 -4.92 7.00
N SER A 149 -18.02 -3.91 6.67
CA SER A 149 -17.72 -2.53 7.03
C SER A 149 -17.83 -2.29 8.54
N GLY A 150 -18.82 -2.90 9.19
CA GLY A 150 -18.99 -2.87 10.64
C GLY A 150 -17.83 -3.54 11.38
N LEU A 151 -17.35 -4.70 10.89
CA LEU A 151 -16.19 -5.37 11.47
C LEU A 151 -14.91 -4.55 11.38
N GLN A 152 -14.73 -3.74 10.32
CA GLN A 152 -13.59 -2.84 10.20
C GLN A 152 -13.63 -1.68 11.19
N SER A 153 -14.81 -1.24 11.63
CA SER A 153 -14.96 -0.16 12.61
C SER A 153 -14.68 -0.61 14.04
N LEU A 154 -14.75 -1.91 14.31
CA LEU A 154 -14.45 -2.46 15.63
C LEU A 154 -12.94 -2.52 15.86
N PRO A 155 -12.43 -2.04 17.01
CA PRO A 155 -11.06 -2.27 17.42
C PRO A 155 -10.76 -3.76 17.48
N SER A 156 -9.72 -4.22 16.78
CA SER A 156 -9.37 -5.65 16.75
C SER A 156 -9.06 -6.24 18.14
N VAL A 157 -8.58 -5.41 19.06
CA VAL A 157 -8.35 -5.80 20.47
C VAL A 157 -9.63 -6.28 21.16
N ALA A 158 -10.80 -5.80 20.78
CA ALA A 158 -12.09 -6.22 21.36
C ALA A 158 -12.41 -7.71 21.09
N TRP A 159 -11.79 -8.29 20.06
CA TRP A 159 -11.96 -9.70 19.73
C TRP A 159 -11.07 -10.64 20.52
N VAL A 160 -10.04 -10.13 21.22
CA VAL A 160 -9.11 -10.98 21.97
C VAL A 160 -9.79 -11.71 23.11
N PRO A 161 -10.59 -11.08 24.01
CA PRO A 161 -11.24 -11.81 25.09
C PRO A 161 -12.17 -12.93 24.61
N PRO A 162 -13.10 -12.72 23.65
CA PRO A 162 -13.91 -13.82 23.11
C PRO A 162 -13.07 -14.91 22.47
N ALA A 163 -12.01 -14.56 21.72
CA ALA A 163 -11.15 -15.54 21.08
C ALA A 163 -10.40 -16.41 22.10
N VAL A 164 -9.95 -15.81 23.22
CA VAL A 164 -9.35 -16.56 24.34
C VAL A 164 -10.34 -17.54 24.96
N LEU A 165 -11.58 -17.10 25.18
CA LEU A 165 -12.61 -17.94 25.78
C LEU A 165 -13.01 -19.13 24.89
N TRP A 166 -13.02 -18.94 23.56
CA TRP A 166 -13.44 -19.97 22.62
C TRP A 166 -12.31 -20.92 22.22
N LEU A 167 -11.11 -20.40 22.08
CA LEU A 167 -9.98 -21.13 21.49
C LEU A 167 -8.85 -21.40 22.50
N GLY A 168 -8.88 -20.76 23.69
CA GLY A 168 -7.80 -20.83 24.66
C GLY A 168 -6.61 -19.96 24.29
N LEU A 169 -5.58 -19.97 25.15
CA LEU A 169 -4.33 -19.20 24.94
C LEU A 169 -3.36 -19.97 24.03
N ASN A 170 -3.56 -19.87 22.73
CA ASN A 170 -2.77 -20.55 21.72
C ASN A 170 -2.67 -19.76 20.41
N ASN A 171 -1.88 -20.26 19.46
CA ASN A 171 -1.72 -19.62 18.16
C ASN A 171 -3.04 -19.50 17.35
N SER A 172 -3.99 -20.44 17.53
CA SER A 172 -5.28 -20.41 16.83
C SER A 172 -6.10 -19.18 17.21
N MET A 173 -6.05 -18.78 18.49
CA MET A 173 -6.67 -17.55 18.98
C MET A 173 -6.07 -16.32 18.27
N MET A 174 -4.74 -16.24 18.18
CA MET A 174 -4.06 -15.13 17.50
C MET A 174 -4.46 -15.05 16.02
N TYR A 175 -4.52 -16.19 15.33
CA TYR A 175 -4.97 -16.23 13.93
C TYR A 175 -6.43 -15.83 13.78
N ALA A 176 -7.32 -16.25 14.70
CA ALA A 176 -8.71 -15.82 14.67
C ALA A 176 -8.86 -14.29 14.78
N VAL A 177 -8.12 -13.65 15.68
CA VAL A 177 -8.13 -12.18 15.84
C VAL A 177 -7.55 -11.49 14.60
N ILE A 178 -6.49 -12.04 13.99
CA ILE A 178 -5.94 -11.53 12.73
C ILE A 178 -6.98 -11.62 11.61
N LEU A 179 -7.66 -12.76 11.48
CA LEU A 179 -8.68 -12.98 10.44
C LEU A 179 -9.84 -12.00 10.57
N LEU A 180 -10.35 -11.79 11.78
CA LEU A 180 -11.44 -10.84 12.04
C LEU A 180 -11.07 -9.40 11.68
N GLY A 181 -9.80 -9.01 11.83
CA GLY A 181 -9.31 -7.70 11.42
C GLY A 181 -9.01 -7.57 9.94
N ALA A 182 -8.36 -8.57 9.34
CA ALA A 182 -7.79 -8.47 8.00
C ALA A 182 -8.75 -8.89 6.87
N VAL A 183 -9.55 -9.93 7.05
CA VAL A 183 -10.49 -10.44 6.04
C VAL A 183 -11.43 -9.36 5.54
N PRO A 184 -12.09 -8.55 6.40
CA PRO A 184 -12.95 -7.48 5.94
C PRO A 184 -12.23 -6.44 5.08
N SER A 185 -10.98 -6.09 5.45
CA SER A 185 -10.18 -5.10 4.71
C SER A 185 -9.79 -5.60 3.32
N ILE A 186 -9.37 -6.85 3.21
CA ILE A 186 -9.02 -7.49 1.94
C ILE A 186 -10.25 -7.61 1.05
N ALA A 187 -11.38 -8.07 1.60
CA ALA A 187 -12.63 -8.20 0.87
C ALA A 187 -13.15 -6.85 0.35
N ASN A 188 -13.24 -5.84 1.22
CA ASN A 188 -13.70 -4.50 0.84
C ASN A 188 -12.75 -3.82 -0.14
N GLY A 189 -11.42 -4.01 0.01
CA GLY A 189 -10.44 -3.50 -0.95
C GLY A 189 -10.61 -4.11 -2.34
N LEU A 190 -10.91 -5.40 -2.43
CA LEU A 190 -11.20 -6.05 -3.71
C LEU A 190 -12.53 -5.56 -4.30
N VAL A 191 -13.57 -5.40 -3.49
CA VAL A 191 -14.86 -4.84 -3.92
C VAL A 191 -14.67 -3.43 -4.48
N ALA A 192 -13.99 -2.56 -3.74
CA ALA A 192 -13.69 -1.19 -4.18
C ALA A 192 -12.86 -1.17 -5.48
N GLY A 193 -11.88 -2.06 -5.61
CA GLY A 193 -11.09 -2.20 -6.82
C GLY A 193 -11.92 -2.64 -8.03
N ILE A 194 -12.89 -3.55 -7.83
CA ILE A 194 -13.81 -4.00 -8.90
C ILE A 194 -14.78 -2.89 -9.31
N ASP A 195 -15.29 -2.12 -8.35
CA ASP A 195 -16.23 -1.02 -8.62
C ASP A 195 -15.58 0.13 -9.41
N GLN A 196 -14.26 0.29 -9.33
CA GLN A 196 -13.51 1.29 -10.09
C GLN A 196 -13.25 0.90 -11.55
N ILE A 197 -13.54 -0.34 -11.96
CA ILE A 197 -13.32 -0.79 -13.34
C ILE A 197 -14.34 -0.12 -14.27
N PRO A 198 -13.92 0.62 -15.31
CA PRO A 198 -14.83 1.22 -16.26
C PRO A 198 -15.72 0.15 -16.91
N PRO A 199 -17.04 0.40 -17.01
CA PRO A 199 -17.99 -0.58 -17.58
C PRO A 199 -17.65 -1.02 -19.01
N LEU A 200 -16.93 -0.18 -19.75
CA LEU A 200 -16.47 -0.47 -21.12
C LEU A 200 -15.57 -1.71 -21.16
N PHE A 201 -14.60 -1.84 -20.23
CA PHE A 201 -13.72 -3.00 -20.18
C PHE A 201 -14.47 -4.29 -19.88
N LEU A 202 -15.51 -4.22 -19.00
CA LEU A 202 -16.35 -5.37 -18.70
C LEU A 202 -17.20 -5.79 -19.89
N ARG A 203 -17.70 -4.81 -20.69
CA ARG A 203 -18.47 -5.09 -21.91
C ARG A 203 -17.58 -5.68 -22.99
N ALA A 204 -16.44 -5.04 -23.30
CA ALA A 204 -15.48 -5.56 -24.28
C ALA A 204 -15.02 -6.98 -23.96
N GLY A 205 -14.78 -7.27 -22.69
CA GLY A 205 -14.42 -8.61 -22.26
C GLY A 205 -15.51 -9.64 -22.54
N ARG A 206 -16.76 -9.30 -22.35
CA ARG A 206 -17.90 -10.19 -22.65
C ARG A 206 -18.03 -10.46 -24.14
N THR A 207 -17.83 -9.45 -25.00
CA THR A 207 -17.86 -9.64 -26.47
C THR A 207 -16.73 -10.54 -26.95
N LEU A 208 -15.58 -10.54 -26.26
CA LEU A 208 -14.45 -11.44 -26.52
C LEU A 208 -14.61 -12.83 -25.88
N GLY A 209 -15.79 -13.15 -25.32
CA GLY A 209 -16.08 -14.47 -24.72
C GLY A 209 -15.50 -14.67 -23.32
N ALA A 210 -14.96 -13.63 -22.67
CA ALA A 210 -14.44 -13.72 -21.31
C ALA A 210 -15.58 -13.62 -20.29
N THR A 211 -16.32 -14.73 -20.12
CA THR A 211 -17.43 -14.88 -19.16
C THR A 211 -17.04 -15.75 -17.97
N GLY A 212 -17.82 -15.71 -16.88
CA GLY A 212 -17.61 -16.55 -15.70
C GLY A 212 -16.24 -16.38 -15.05
N LEU A 213 -15.56 -17.49 -14.75
CA LEU A 213 -14.24 -17.51 -14.13
C LEU A 213 -13.15 -16.95 -15.05
N ARG A 214 -13.24 -17.17 -16.38
CA ARG A 214 -12.30 -16.58 -17.34
C ARG A 214 -12.36 -15.05 -17.31
N GLY A 215 -13.56 -14.48 -17.31
CA GLY A 215 -13.73 -13.03 -17.18
C GLY A 215 -13.25 -12.49 -15.83
N ALA A 216 -13.46 -13.25 -14.75
CA ALA A 216 -12.91 -12.89 -13.44
C ALA A 216 -11.39 -12.78 -13.46
N TRP A 217 -10.71 -13.78 -13.99
CA TRP A 217 -9.26 -13.90 -13.92
C TRP A 217 -8.52 -12.99 -14.92
N HIS A 218 -9.05 -12.85 -16.14
CA HIS A 218 -8.35 -12.11 -17.20
C HIS A 218 -8.74 -10.64 -17.32
N ILE A 219 -9.90 -10.22 -16.77
CA ILE A 219 -10.39 -8.85 -16.89
C ILE A 219 -10.59 -8.21 -15.52
N VAL A 220 -11.38 -8.86 -14.64
CA VAL A 220 -11.77 -8.25 -13.36
C VAL A 220 -10.58 -8.19 -12.41
N MET A 221 -9.86 -9.28 -12.17
CA MET A 221 -8.70 -9.29 -11.27
C MET A 221 -7.59 -8.34 -11.72
N PRO A 222 -7.14 -8.37 -12.99
CA PRO A 222 -6.21 -7.36 -13.45
C PRO A 222 -6.76 -5.93 -13.33
N GLY A 223 -8.03 -5.70 -13.72
CA GLY A 223 -8.65 -4.38 -13.61
C GLY A 223 -8.74 -3.85 -12.19
N ALA A 224 -9.09 -4.71 -11.24
CA ALA A 224 -9.22 -4.38 -9.83
C ALA A 224 -7.87 -4.26 -9.07
N LEU A 225 -6.76 -4.71 -9.66
CA LEU A 225 -5.48 -4.87 -8.96
C LEU A 225 -4.98 -3.63 -8.20
N PRO A 226 -5.09 -2.37 -8.69
CA PRO A 226 -4.67 -1.21 -7.93
C PRO A 226 -5.46 -1.02 -6.63
N GLY A 227 -6.80 -1.09 -6.71
CA GLY A 227 -7.66 -1.00 -5.51
C GLY A 227 -7.50 -2.20 -4.59
N TYR A 228 -7.33 -3.40 -5.15
CA TYR A 228 -7.06 -4.60 -4.38
C TYR A 228 -5.74 -4.53 -3.61
N LEU A 229 -4.67 -3.99 -4.21
CA LEU A 229 -3.39 -3.77 -3.52
C LEU A 229 -3.52 -2.81 -2.34
N ALA A 230 -4.30 -1.73 -2.49
CA ALA A 230 -4.60 -0.85 -1.37
C ALA A 230 -5.32 -1.60 -0.25
N GLY A 231 -6.28 -2.46 -0.59
CA GLY A 231 -6.96 -3.35 0.36
C GLY A 231 -6.02 -4.36 1.03
N LEU A 232 -5.07 -4.93 0.29
CA LEU A 232 -4.04 -5.84 0.84
C LEU A 232 -3.12 -5.12 1.83
N LYS A 233 -2.65 -3.93 1.47
CA LYS A 233 -1.82 -3.10 2.34
C LYS A 233 -2.56 -2.75 3.65
N GLN A 234 -3.82 -2.35 3.55
CA GLN A 234 -4.65 -2.10 4.71
C GLN A 234 -4.91 -3.38 5.52
N GLY A 235 -5.18 -4.51 4.84
CA GLY A 235 -5.34 -5.82 5.46
C GLY A 235 -4.11 -6.26 6.25
N TRP A 236 -2.90 -6.03 5.72
CA TRP A 236 -1.66 -6.26 6.45
C TRP A 236 -1.56 -5.38 7.70
N ALA A 237 -1.85 -4.09 7.58
CA ALA A 237 -1.83 -3.18 8.72
C ALA A 237 -2.82 -3.57 9.82
N PHE A 238 -3.99 -4.11 9.45
CA PHE A 238 -4.93 -4.70 10.43
C PHE A 238 -4.41 -6.01 11.01
N SER A 239 -3.82 -6.91 10.19
CA SER A 239 -3.20 -8.15 10.67
C SER A 239 -2.14 -7.87 11.73
N TRP A 240 -1.24 -6.93 11.43
CA TRP A 240 -0.14 -6.57 12.33
C TRP A 240 -0.63 -6.03 13.66
N ARG A 241 -1.58 -5.08 13.63
CA ARG A 241 -2.17 -4.50 14.85
C ARG A 241 -2.96 -5.53 15.66
N SER A 242 -3.70 -6.40 14.98
CA SER A 242 -4.46 -7.49 15.62
C SER A 242 -3.55 -8.49 16.30
N LEU A 243 -2.44 -8.86 15.64
CA LEU A 243 -1.43 -9.76 16.23
C LEU A 243 -0.78 -9.13 17.46
N MET A 244 -0.36 -7.86 17.39
CA MET A 244 0.24 -7.17 18.52
C MET A 244 -0.71 -7.15 19.73
N ALA A 245 -2.00 -6.82 19.49
CA ALA A 245 -3.01 -6.85 20.56
C ALA A 245 -3.20 -8.26 21.14
N ALA A 246 -3.20 -9.28 20.30
CA ALA A 246 -3.31 -10.68 20.74
C ALA A 246 -2.08 -11.13 21.53
N GLU A 247 -0.87 -10.80 21.07
CA GLU A 247 0.38 -11.16 21.77
C GLU A 247 0.56 -10.44 23.10
N ILE A 248 0.08 -9.20 23.26
CA ILE A 248 0.12 -8.47 24.53
C ILE A 248 -0.76 -9.17 25.57
N ILE A 249 -1.93 -9.67 25.17
CA ILE A 249 -2.91 -10.26 26.11
C ILE A 249 -2.62 -11.75 26.33
N ALA A 250 -2.17 -12.47 25.29
CA ALA A 250 -1.93 -13.91 25.35
C ALA A 250 -0.51 -14.24 25.80
N SER A 251 -0.24 -14.09 27.07
CA SER A 251 1.02 -14.57 27.67
C SER A 251 0.90 -16.04 28.05
N SER A 252 1.61 -16.92 27.30
CA SER A 252 1.75 -18.34 27.64
C SER A 252 3.17 -18.80 27.34
N PRO A 253 3.80 -19.59 28.23
CA PRO A 253 5.15 -20.10 28.01
C PRO A 253 5.31 -20.90 26.72
N ASP A 254 4.26 -21.60 26.30
CA ASP A 254 4.27 -22.48 25.12
C ASP A 254 4.25 -21.70 23.79
N LEU A 255 3.92 -20.42 23.83
CA LEU A 255 3.79 -19.60 22.62
C LEU A 255 5.12 -19.01 22.15
N GLY A 256 6.19 -19.06 22.96
CA GLY A 256 7.42 -18.32 22.68
C GLY A 256 7.22 -16.81 22.73
N VAL A 257 8.25 -16.04 22.94
CA VAL A 257 8.16 -14.59 23.13
C VAL A 257 8.15 -13.88 21.77
N GLY A 258 7.01 -13.26 21.43
CA GLY A 258 6.89 -12.32 20.32
C GLY A 258 7.10 -10.87 20.75
N LEU A 259 6.99 -9.93 19.80
CA LEU A 259 7.17 -8.50 20.06
C LEU A 259 6.10 -7.92 20.98
N GLY A 260 4.83 -8.36 20.84
CA GLY A 260 3.77 -7.95 21.75
C GLY A 260 3.98 -8.47 23.17
N GLN A 261 4.47 -9.71 23.32
CA GLN A 261 4.82 -10.26 24.63
C GLN A 261 6.06 -9.60 25.23
N LEU A 262 7.05 -9.21 24.41
CA LEU A 262 8.20 -8.44 24.87
C LEU A 262 7.75 -7.11 25.51
N LEU A 263 6.78 -6.43 24.89
CA LEU A 263 6.19 -5.20 25.43
C LEU A 263 5.51 -5.47 26.79
N GLU A 264 4.70 -6.52 26.87
CA GLU A 264 4.00 -6.89 28.08
C GLU A 264 4.97 -7.32 29.20
N ASN A 265 6.03 -8.07 28.86
CA ASN A 265 7.08 -8.43 29.82
C ASN A 265 7.80 -7.17 30.36
N GLY A 266 8.10 -6.21 29.50
CA GLY A 266 8.67 -4.91 29.92
C GLY A 266 7.76 -4.19 30.92
N ARG A 267 6.44 -4.19 30.66
CA ARG A 267 5.46 -3.61 31.58
C ARG A 267 5.41 -4.33 32.92
N ASN A 268 5.36 -5.67 32.90
CA ASN A 268 5.27 -6.49 34.10
C ASN A 268 6.55 -6.42 34.95
N ASN A 269 7.72 -6.27 34.30
CA ASN A 269 9.00 -6.12 34.97
C ASN A 269 9.29 -4.66 35.36
N ALA A 270 8.35 -3.72 35.15
CA ALA A 270 8.54 -2.29 35.34
C ALA A 270 9.78 -1.72 34.60
N SER A 271 10.20 -2.36 33.50
CA SER A 271 11.31 -1.93 32.65
C SER A 271 10.80 -1.10 31.47
N ILE A 272 10.76 0.21 31.66
CA ILE A 272 10.27 1.10 30.60
C ILE A 272 11.20 1.07 29.36
N SER A 273 12.50 0.85 29.53
CA SER A 273 13.44 0.71 28.41
C SER A 273 13.10 -0.50 27.53
N GLN A 274 12.72 -1.62 28.14
CA GLN A 274 12.27 -2.81 27.42
C GLN A 274 10.92 -2.56 26.67
N VAL A 275 10.01 -1.79 27.27
CA VAL A 275 8.75 -1.38 26.62
C VAL A 275 9.05 -0.56 25.38
N PHE A 276 9.96 0.44 25.48
CA PHE A 276 10.35 1.27 24.34
C PHE A 276 11.07 0.46 23.27
N LEU A 277 11.96 -0.47 23.65
CA LEU A 277 12.56 -1.42 22.71
C LEU A 277 11.48 -2.16 21.90
N ALA A 278 10.49 -2.74 22.57
CA ALA A 278 9.40 -3.46 21.90
C ALA A 278 8.61 -2.56 20.95
N ILE A 279 8.26 -1.33 21.38
CA ILE A 279 7.56 -0.34 20.53
C ILE A 279 8.39 -0.02 19.28
N PHE A 280 9.69 0.23 19.41
CA PHE A 280 10.57 0.52 18.28
C PHE A 280 10.68 -0.66 17.33
N LEU A 281 10.81 -1.89 17.84
CA LEU A 281 10.86 -3.09 17.01
C LEU A 281 9.55 -3.31 16.25
N ILE A 282 8.40 -3.14 16.92
CA ILE A 282 7.07 -3.25 16.29
C ILE A 282 6.92 -2.23 15.16
N LEU A 283 7.33 -0.98 15.41
CA LEU A 283 7.28 0.09 14.40
C LEU A 283 8.24 -0.18 13.25
N LEU A 284 9.49 -0.56 13.56
CA LEU A 284 10.53 -0.85 12.56
C LEU A 284 10.11 -1.99 11.63
N VAL A 285 9.61 -3.09 12.18
CA VAL A 285 9.12 -4.23 11.40
C VAL A 285 7.92 -3.82 10.54
N GLY A 286 6.97 -3.06 11.09
CA GLY A 286 5.82 -2.55 10.34
C GLY A 286 6.24 -1.69 9.14
N ILE A 287 7.16 -0.76 9.35
CA ILE A 287 7.72 0.09 8.29
C ILE A 287 8.54 -0.75 7.29
N ALA A 288 9.36 -1.68 7.76
CA ALA A 288 10.19 -2.53 6.90
C ALA A 288 9.32 -3.35 5.93
N ILE A 289 8.25 -3.95 6.40
CA ILE A 289 7.34 -4.72 5.55
C ILE A 289 6.61 -3.83 4.54
N ASP A 290 6.17 -2.63 4.94
CA ASP A 290 5.57 -1.68 4.01
C ASP A 290 6.56 -1.26 2.91
N LEU A 291 7.78 -0.92 3.27
CA LEU A 291 8.80 -0.46 2.33
C LEU A 291 9.38 -1.57 1.45
N LEU A 292 9.58 -2.78 2.01
CA LEU A 292 10.25 -3.88 1.31
C LEU A 292 9.29 -4.74 0.50
N LEU A 293 8.03 -4.86 0.93
CA LEU A 293 7.04 -5.71 0.29
C LEU A 293 5.99 -4.90 -0.48
N PHE A 294 5.24 -4.02 0.22
CA PHE A 294 4.08 -3.35 -0.39
C PHE A 294 4.47 -2.22 -1.35
N SER A 295 5.41 -1.36 -0.97
CA SER A 295 5.81 -0.22 -1.81
C SER A 295 6.40 -0.63 -3.18
N PRO A 296 7.30 -1.63 -3.29
CA PRO A 296 7.79 -2.07 -4.60
C PRO A 296 6.72 -2.80 -5.41
N LEU A 297 5.83 -3.57 -4.75
CA LEU A 297 4.72 -4.24 -5.42
C LEU A 297 3.75 -3.22 -6.03
N GLU A 298 3.36 -2.22 -5.26
CA GLU A 298 2.50 -1.11 -5.69
C GLU A 298 3.11 -0.36 -6.87
N ARG A 299 4.39 0.01 -6.78
CA ARG A 299 5.11 0.70 -7.86
C ARG A 299 5.17 -0.15 -9.14
N ARG A 300 5.39 -1.45 -9.05
CA ARG A 300 5.41 -2.34 -10.22
C ARG A 300 4.06 -2.38 -10.92
N VAL A 301 2.98 -2.51 -10.14
CA VAL A 301 1.61 -2.59 -10.69
C VAL A 301 1.20 -1.25 -11.31
N LEU A 302 1.45 -0.13 -10.65
CA LEU A 302 1.10 1.19 -11.15
C LEU A 302 1.93 1.59 -12.39
N ARG A 303 3.24 1.26 -12.42
CA ARG A 303 4.10 1.48 -13.60
C ARG A 303 3.64 0.68 -14.80
N GLY A 304 3.35 -0.62 -14.62
CA GLY A 304 2.88 -1.47 -15.71
C GLY A 304 1.54 -1.03 -16.34
N ARG A 305 0.87 -0.03 -15.74
CA ARG A 305 -0.41 0.52 -16.19
C ARG A 305 -0.36 1.98 -16.61
N GLY A 306 0.82 2.59 -16.63
CA GLY A 306 0.96 4.01 -16.96
C GLY A 306 0.31 4.97 -15.95
N LEU A 307 -0.02 4.50 -14.74
CA LEU A 307 -0.67 5.30 -13.70
C LEU A 307 0.33 6.08 -12.82
N LEU A 308 1.62 5.84 -12.97
CA LEU A 308 2.66 6.65 -12.34
C LEU A 308 3.02 7.79 -13.29
N VAL A 309 2.53 8.98 -13.01
CA VAL A 309 3.10 10.21 -13.52
C VAL A 309 4.48 10.35 -12.86
N THR A 310 5.55 10.19 -13.64
CA THR A 310 6.92 10.52 -13.20
C THR A 310 6.97 12.03 -12.93
N ARG A 311 6.84 12.42 -11.66
CA ARG A 311 7.20 13.76 -11.18
C ARG A 311 8.67 13.80 -10.81
#